data_368e424135fbdf57b037d79ce26a3b64
#
_entry.id   368e424135fbdf57b037d79ce26a3b64
#
_cell.length_a   1.000
_cell.length_b   1.000
_cell.length_c   1.000
_cell.angle_alpha   90.00
_cell.angle_beta   90.00
_cell.angle_gamma   90.00
#
_symmetry.space_group_name_H-M   'P 1'
#
loop_
_entity.id
_entity.type
_entity.pdbx_description
1 polymer ?
#
loop_
_entity_poly.entity_id
_entity_poly.type
_entity_poly.pdbx_seq_one_letter_code
_entity_poly.pdbx_strand_id
1 'polypeptide(L)'
;ATTLLAAADASVGGKTAVDTPLATNLIGLFNQPRKVYIDIAAWKTLPKRQMASGMAETIKHACLASREMFEFIEENLDDIMSFQKFACEYIAENNCKIKYDVVMKDERESGLREVLNLGHTVGRAIETVSDYRLLHGEALSIGMAAMVLLSARLGYMSEEEAERVTKLYERVGLPTRIPDYIDREALVKKLYTDKKVRDGKLRFVIEKGIGDVVEFSPNVYAKPIEESLAREIIMEL
;
A
#
# COMPACT_ATOMS: atom_id res chain seq x y z
N ALA A 1 -2.84 -16.08 -10.29
CA ALA A 1 -1.94 -15.11 -9.66
C ALA A 1 -0.53 -15.72 -9.53
N THR A 2 0.38 -15.34 -10.43
CA THR A 2 1.73 -15.95 -10.48
C THR A 2 2.81 -15.11 -9.79
N THR A 3 2.48 -13.91 -9.33
CA THR A 3 3.36 -13.05 -8.52
C THR A 3 2.78 -12.85 -7.14
N LEU A 4 3.63 -12.55 -6.14
CA LEU A 4 3.14 -12.19 -4.81
C LEU A 4 2.24 -10.96 -4.87
N LEU A 5 2.59 -9.94 -5.66
CA LEU A 5 1.77 -8.74 -5.84
C LEU A 5 0.37 -9.08 -6.36
N ALA A 6 0.28 -9.97 -7.37
CA ALA A 6 -1.02 -10.39 -7.88
C ALA A 6 -1.81 -11.20 -6.85
N ALA A 7 -1.14 -12.06 -6.08
CA ALA A 7 -1.77 -12.85 -5.04
C ALA A 7 -2.27 -11.98 -3.87
N ALA A 8 -1.48 -11.00 -3.45
CA ALA A 8 -1.84 -10.12 -2.35
C ALA A 8 -2.94 -9.12 -2.73
N ASP A 9 -2.86 -8.51 -3.92
CA ASP A 9 -3.72 -7.38 -4.28
C ASP A 9 -4.47 -7.56 -5.61
N ALA A 10 -3.78 -7.64 -6.74
CA ALA A 10 -4.38 -7.41 -8.05
C ALA A 10 -5.43 -8.45 -8.47
N SER A 11 -5.35 -9.69 -8.00
CA SER A 11 -6.28 -10.77 -8.39
C SER A 11 -7.59 -10.77 -7.59
N VAL A 12 -7.69 -10.02 -6.50
CA VAL A 12 -8.85 -9.99 -5.60
C VAL A 12 -9.51 -8.62 -5.66
N GLY A 13 -10.85 -8.57 -5.68
CA GLY A 13 -11.61 -7.34 -5.50
C GLY A 13 -12.22 -6.74 -6.75
N GLY A 14 -12.07 -7.38 -7.91
CA GLY A 14 -12.85 -7.11 -9.10
C GLY A 14 -12.61 -5.78 -9.81
N LYS A 15 -11.66 -4.96 -9.37
CA LYS A 15 -11.25 -3.77 -10.13
C LYS A 15 -10.41 -4.22 -11.32
N THR A 16 -10.98 -4.15 -12.53
CA THR A 16 -10.28 -4.48 -13.78
C THR A 16 -10.17 -3.24 -14.65
N ALA A 17 -8.95 -2.91 -15.07
CA ALA A 17 -8.73 -1.74 -15.92
C ALA A 17 -7.45 -1.87 -16.74
N VAL A 18 -7.34 -1.02 -17.75
CA VAL A 18 -6.11 -0.84 -18.54
C VAL A 18 -5.69 0.61 -18.53
N ASP A 19 -4.38 0.80 -18.52
CA ASP A 19 -3.78 2.12 -18.65
C ASP A 19 -3.74 2.54 -20.11
N THR A 20 -3.88 3.83 -20.33
CA THR A 20 -3.78 4.45 -21.64
C THR A 20 -2.77 5.60 -21.57
N PRO A 21 -2.26 6.10 -22.73
CA PRO A 21 -1.40 7.29 -22.73
C PRO A 21 -2.05 8.54 -22.11
N LEU A 22 -3.38 8.57 -22.02
CA LEU A 22 -4.14 9.70 -21.49
C LEU A 22 -4.32 9.66 -19.98
N ALA A 23 -4.50 8.46 -19.40
CA ALA A 23 -4.66 8.29 -17.96
C ALA A 23 -4.52 6.82 -17.55
N THR A 24 -4.10 6.60 -16.29
CA THR A 24 -4.12 5.29 -15.64
C THR A 24 -5.55 4.85 -15.34
N ASN A 25 -5.82 3.54 -15.50
CA ASN A 25 -7.12 2.92 -15.25
C ASN A 25 -8.30 3.62 -15.97
N LEU A 26 -8.07 4.19 -17.16
CA LEU A 26 -9.07 4.97 -17.86
C LEU A 26 -10.23 4.13 -18.38
N ILE A 27 -9.94 2.92 -18.83
CA ILE A 27 -10.92 1.98 -19.36
C ILE A 27 -10.96 0.78 -18.41
N GLY A 28 -12.05 0.60 -17.71
CA GLY A 28 -12.19 -0.46 -16.72
C GLY A 28 -13.62 -0.64 -16.23
N LEU A 29 -13.81 -1.72 -15.48
CA LEU A 29 -15.10 -2.05 -14.87
C LEU A 29 -14.89 -2.89 -13.60
N PHE A 30 -15.92 -2.97 -12.78
CA PHE A 30 -15.96 -3.94 -11.68
C PHE A 30 -16.42 -5.29 -12.24
N ASN A 31 -15.54 -6.29 -12.22
CA ASN A 31 -15.84 -7.66 -12.65
C ASN A 31 -15.17 -8.65 -11.70
N GLN A 32 -15.97 -9.23 -10.79
CA GLN A 32 -15.47 -10.18 -9.80
C GLN A 32 -14.97 -11.46 -10.44
N PRO A 33 -13.82 -12.00 -10.00
CA PRO A 33 -13.35 -13.30 -10.45
C PRO A 33 -14.29 -14.41 -9.92
N ARG A 34 -14.55 -15.44 -10.72
CA ARG A 34 -15.27 -16.63 -10.24
C ARG A 34 -14.41 -17.48 -9.31
N LYS A 35 -13.11 -17.51 -9.52
CA LYS A 35 -12.09 -18.14 -8.68
C LYS A 35 -10.77 -17.41 -8.83
N VAL A 36 -9.97 -17.41 -7.77
CA VAL A 36 -8.57 -16.98 -7.80
C VAL A 36 -7.71 -18.18 -7.43
N TYR A 37 -6.76 -18.52 -8.30
CA TYR A 37 -5.79 -19.58 -8.05
C TYR A 37 -4.47 -18.94 -7.70
N ILE A 38 -3.92 -19.29 -6.53
CA ILE A 38 -2.63 -18.84 -6.04
C ILE A 38 -1.77 -20.08 -5.81
N ASP A 39 -0.78 -20.26 -6.69
CA ASP A 39 0.25 -21.27 -6.51
C ASP A 39 1.54 -20.58 -6.04
N ILE A 40 1.85 -20.72 -4.76
CA ILE A 40 3.05 -20.13 -4.15
C ILE A 40 4.34 -20.68 -4.77
N ALA A 41 4.32 -21.84 -5.42
CA ALA A 41 5.48 -22.38 -6.13
C ALA A 41 5.92 -21.49 -7.29
N ALA A 42 4.99 -20.74 -7.90
CA ALA A 42 5.30 -19.78 -8.95
C ALA A 42 6.21 -18.65 -8.46
N TRP A 43 6.18 -18.32 -7.16
CA TRP A 43 7.01 -17.24 -6.60
C TRP A 43 8.49 -17.57 -6.60
N LYS A 44 8.87 -18.86 -6.60
CA LYS A 44 10.27 -19.30 -6.63
C LYS A 44 11.03 -18.83 -7.86
N THR A 45 10.34 -18.50 -8.92
CA THR A 45 10.91 -17.99 -10.17
C THR A 45 10.91 -16.47 -10.28
N LEU A 46 10.35 -15.77 -9.28
CA LEU A 46 10.34 -14.31 -9.27
C LEU A 46 11.74 -13.75 -9.01
N PRO A 47 12.15 -12.70 -9.75
CA PRO A 47 13.28 -11.89 -9.36
C PRO A 47 13.09 -11.33 -7.94
N LYS A 48 14.15 -11.25 -7.15
CA LYS A 48 14.09 -10.72 -5.77
C LYS A 48 13.38 -9.37 -5.67
N ARG A 49 13.64 -8.46 -6.63
CA ARG A 49 12.99 -7.14 -6.70
C ARG A 49 11.47 -7.25 -6.85
N GLN A 50 10.97 -8.22 -7.61
CA GLN A 50 9.53 -8.45 -7.79
C GLN A 50 8.89 -9.10 -6.55
N MET A 51 9.62 -9.98 -5.87
CA MET A 51 9.17 -10.54 -4.60
C MET A 51 9.06 -9.44 -3.54
N ALA A 52 10.09 -8.59 -3.40
CA ALA A 52 10.07 -7.45 -2.51
C ALA A 52 8.91 -6.49 -2.84
N SER A 53 8.68 -6.19 -4.12
CA SER A 53 7.54 -5.36 -4.54
C SER A 53 6.19 -5.94 -4.10
N GLY A 54 6.01 -7.26 -4.15
CA GLY A 54 4.80 -7.93 -3.64
C GLY A 54 4.67 -7.85 -2.11
N MET A 55 5.80 -7.89 -1.39
CA MET A 55 5.81 -7.72 0.06
C MET A 55 5.30 -6.35 0.50
N ALA A 56 5.42 -5.31 -0.33
CA ALA A 56 4.90 -4.00 0.03
C ALA A 56 3.39 -4.02 0.30
N GLU A 57 2.60 -4.68 -0.55
CA GLU A 57 1.17 -4.85 -0.33
C GLU A 57 0.87 -5.78 0.85
N THR A 58 1.68 -6.82 1.04
CA THR A 58 1.54 -7.76 2.15
C THR A 58 1.72 -7.05 3.49
N ILE A 59 2.76 -6.23 3.65
CA ILE A 59 2.99 -5.43 4.85
C ILE A 59 1.88 -4.38 5.02
N LYS A 60 1.45 -3.71 3.96
CA LYS A 60 0.33 -2.76 4.01
C LYS A 60 -0.95 -3.43 4.55
N HIS A 61 -1.30 -4.62 4.08
CA HIS A 61 -2.47 -5.36 4.57
C HIS A 61 -2.34 -5.68 6.07
N ALA A 62 -1.15 -6.07 6.51
CA ALA A 62 -0.89 -6.29 7.93
C ALA A 62 -1.05 -4.98 8.74
N CYS A 63 -0.48 -3.88 8.28
CA CYS A 63 -0.59 -2.57 8.92
C CYS A 63 -2.04 -2.08 9.03
N LEU A 64 -2.86 -2.32 8.01
CA LEU A 64 -4.25 -1.82 8.00
C LEU A 64 -5.25 -2.70 8.77
N ALA A 65 -4.96 -4.00 9.01
CA ALA A 65 -5.98 -4.91 9.50
C ALA A 65 -5.51 -6.06 10.42
N SER A 66 -4.21 -6.30 10.60
CA SER A 66 -3.75 -7.44 11.41
C SER A 66 -2.36 -7.26 12.01
N ARG A 67 -2.31 -6.87 13.27
CA ARG A 67 -1.06 -6.86 14.06
C ARG A 67 -0.40 -8.25 14.10
N GLU A 68 -1.19 -9.32 14.24
CA GLU A 68 -0.68 -10.67 14.25
C GLU A 68 0.06 -11.02 12.95
N MET A 69 -0.49 -10.65 11.80
CA MET A 69 0.17 -10.83 10.50
C MET A 69 1.45 -9.99 10.39
N PHE A 70 1.44 -8.78 10.94
CA PHE A 70 2.63 -7.92 10.94
C PHE A 70 3.76 -8.57 11.75
N GLU A 71 3.48 -9.01 12.97
CA GLU A 71 4.43 -9.67 13.86
C GLU A 71 4.94 -10.98 13.24
N PHE A 72 4.05 -11.77 12.62
CA PHE A 72 4.44 -12.96 11.88
C PHE A 72 5.45 -12.64 10.75
N ILE A 73 5.21 -11.56 9.98
CA ILE A 73 6.12 -11.15 8.90
C ILE A 73 7.47 -10.70 9.48
N GLU A 74 7.48 -9.93 10.57
CA GLU A 74 8.72 -9.51 11.23
C GLU A 74 9.59 -10.69 11.67
N GLU A 75 8.96 -11.73 12.25
CA GLU A 75 9.63 -12.90 12.80
C GLU A 75 10.07 -13.89 11.72
N ASN A 76 9.30 -14.01 10.64
CA ASN A 76 9.50 -15.04 9.61
C ASN A 76 9.91 -14.47 8.24
N LEU A 77 10.46 -13.26 8.20
CA LEU A 77 10.80 -12.60 6.94
C LEU A 77 11.78 -13.43 6.08
N ASP A 78 12.80 -14.02 6.70
CA ASP A 78 13.79 -14.82 5.99
C ASP A 78 13.16 -16.10 5.39
N ASP A 79 12.22 -16.72 6.11
CA ASP A 79 11.47 -17.87 5.63
C ASP A 79 10.55 -17.51 4.45
N ILE A 80 9.89 -16.35 4.51
CA ILE A 80 9.08 -15.83 3.41
C ILE A 80 9.97 -15.58 2.18
N MET A 81 11.08 -14.88 2.36
CA MET A 81 11.96 -14.49 1.25
C MET A 81 12.76 -15.67 0.69
N SER A 82 12.93 -16.75 1.44
CA SER A 82 13.50 -18.03 1.00
C SER A 82 12.45 -19.06 0.52
N PHE A 83 11.19 -18.64 0.42
CA PHE A 83 10.08 -19.45 -0.10
C PHE A 83 9.75 -20.70 0.75
N GLN A 84 9.89 -20.60 2.08
CA GLN A 84 9.43 -21.67 2.96
C GLN A 84 7.90 -21.79 2.85
N LYS A 85 7.43 -23.00 2.60
CA LYS A 85 6.03 -23.27 2.22
C LYS A 85 5.06 -22.70 3.24
N PHE A 86 5.25 -23.01 4.52
CA PHE A 86 4.35 -22.57 5.60
C PHE A 86 4.23 -21.04 5.66
N ALA A 87 5.37 -20.33 5.60
CA ALA A 87 5.37 -18.87 5.68
C ALA A 87 4.72 -18.22 4.46
N CYS A 88 4.95 -18.77 3.26
CA CYS A 88 4.33 -18.29 2.01
C CYS A 88 2.82 -18.57 1.98
N GLU A 89 2.36 -19.74 2.44
CA GLU A 89 0.94 -20.07 2.54
C GLU A 89 0.23 -19.14 3.53
N TYR A 90 0.84 -18.88 4.69
CA TYR A 90 0.29 -17.98 5.69
C TYR A 90 0.04 -16.57 5.13
N ILE A 91 1.04 -15.96 4.48
CA ILE A 91 0.86 -14.61 3.92
C ILE A 91 -0.12 -14.60 2.75
N ALA A 92 -0.16 -15.64 1.91
CA ALA A 92 -1.12 -15.75 0.81
C ALA A 92 -2.56 -15.79 1.31
N GLU A 93 -2.83 -16.65 2.31
CA GLU A 93 -4.15 -16.79 2.91
C GLU A 93 -4.62 -15.50 3.58
N ASN A 94 -3.76 -14.89 4.43
CA ASN A 94 -4.13 -13.68 5.17
C ASN A 94 -4.30 -12.46 4.26
N ASN A 95 -3.48 -12.28 3.22
CA ASN A 95 -3.70 -11.25 2.21
C ASN A 95 -5.08 -11.37 1.55
N CYS A 96 -5.42 -12.58 1.09
CA CYS A 96 -6.71 -12.84 0.47
C CYS A 96 -7.86 -12.57 1.44
N LYS A 97 -7.75 -13.02 2.69
CA LYS A 97 -8.78 -12.84 3.72
C LYS A 97 -9.01 -11.37 4.01
N ILE A 98 -7.95 -10.61 4.30
CA ILE A 98 -8.05 -9.18 4.62
C ILE A 98 -8.72 -8.44 3.46
N LYS A 99 -8.22 -8.64 2.24
CA LYS A 99 -8.77 -7.94 1.08
C LYS A 99 -10.19 -8.37 0.76
N TYR A 100 -10.49 -9.66 0.84
CA TYR A 100 -11.83 -10.20 0.64
C TYR A 100 -12.83 -9.60 1.63
N ASP A 101 -12.49 -9.56 2.92
CA ASP A 101 -13.36 -9.03 3.97
C ASP A 101 -13.69 -7.55 3.74
N VAL A 102 -12.73 -6.74 3.30
CA VAL A 102 -12.95 -5.33 2.95
C VAL A 102 -13.84 -5.21 1.71
N VAL A 103 -13.55 -5.98 0.65
CA VAL A 103 -14.28 -5.92 -0.62
C VAL A 103 -15.72 -6.40 -0.47
N MET A 104 -15.97 -7.46 0.33
CA MET A 104 -17.32 -7.98 0.54
C MET A 104 -18.20 -7.01 1.33
N LYS A 105 -17.62 -6.17 2.20
CA LYS A 105 -18.35 -5.14 2.93
C LYS A 105 -18.58 -3.88 2.10
N ASP A 106 -17.70 -3.60 1.15
CA ASP A 106 -17.78 -2.40 0.29
C ASP A 106 -17.20 -2.66 -1.11
N GLU A 107 -17.98 -3.34 -1.95
CA GLU A 107 -17.54 -3.71 -3.30
C GLU A 107 -17.18 -2.49 -4.17
N ARG A 108 -17.94 -1.40 -4.04
CA ARG A 108 -17.85 -0.24 -4.94
C ARG A 108 -17.01 0.92 -4.41
N GLU A 109 -16.32 0.72 -3.27
CA GLU A 109 -15.47 1.76 -2.66
C GLU A 109 -16.26 3.03 -2.29
N SER A 110 -17.38 2.83 -1.59
CA SER A 110 -18.22 3.92 -1.08
C SER A 110 -17.84 4.38 0.33
N GLY A 111 -16.96 3.67 1.02
CA GLY A 111 -16.53 3.96 2.39
C GLY A 111 -15.36 3.07 2.81
N LEU A 112 -15.63 1.92 3.44
CA LEU A 112 -14.62 1.04 4.04
C LEU A 112 -13.48 0.67 3.08
N ARG A 113 -13.79 0.39 1.82
CA ARG A 113 -12.76 -0.04 0.84
C ARG A 113 -11.70 1.04 0.60
N GLU A 114 -11.95 2.29 0.98
CA GLU A 114 -10.98 3.38 0.90
C GLU A 114 -9.71 3.08 1.75
N VAL A 115 -9.81 2.24 2.80
CA VAL A 115 -8.64 1.85 3.63
C VAL A 115 -7.53 1.18 2.82
N LEU A 116 -7.88 0.48 1.73
CA LEU A 116 -6.91 -0.13 0.83
C LEU A 116 -6.02 0.90 0.09
N ASN A 117 -6.41 2.18 0.12
CA ASN A 117 -5.59 3.27 -0.43
C ASN A 117 -4.50 3.78 0.54
N LEU A 118 -4.31 3.15 1.71
CA LEU A 118 -3.21 3.45 2.62
C LEU A 118 -1.88 3.44 1.85
N GLY A 119 -1.08 4.50 1.97
CA GLY A 119 0.18 4.68 1.24
C GLY A 119 0.05 5.06 -0.25
N HIS A 120 -1.08 4.71 -0.89
CA HIS A 120 -1.24 4.85 -2.34
C HIS A 120 -1.34 6.30 -2.84
N THR A 121 -1.81 7.23 -2.02
CA THR A 121 -1.90 8.64 -2.44
C THR A 121 -0.51 9.18 -2.78
N VAL A 122 0.47 8.93 -1.92
CA VAL A 122 1.87 9.32 -2.15
C VAL A 122 2.53 8.35 -3.14
N GLY A 123 2.36 7.03 -2.97
CA GLY A 123 2.98 6.01 -3.81
C GLY A 123 2.69 6.22 -5.31
N ARG A 124 1.43 6.42 -5.71
CA ARG A 124 1.06 6.65 -7.11
C ARG A 124 1.62 7.96 -7.68
N ALA A 125 1.71 9.00 -6.86
CA ALA A 125 2.35 10.24 -7.28
C ALA A 125 3.85 10.00 -7.55
N ILE A 126 4.53 9.21 -6.69
CA ILE A 126 5.92 8.79 -6.87
C ILE A 126 6.10 7.95 -8.13
N GLU A 127 5.22 6.96 -8.39
CA GLU A 127 5.26 6.17 -9.64
C GLU A 127 5.27 7.09 -10.87
N THR A 128 4.37 8.07 -10.88
CA THR A 128 4.25 9.00 -12.02
C THR A 128 5.47 9.91 -12.14
N VAL A 129 5.92 10.54 -11.04
CA VAL A 129 7.04 11.50 -11.06
C VAL A 129 8.38 10.81 -11.32
N SER A 130 8.51 9.52 -10.93
CA SER A 130 9.68 8.70 -11.25
C SER A 130 9.72 8.20 -12.68
N ASP A 131 8.73 8.56 -13.51
CA ASP A 131 8.56 8.02 -14.86
C ASP A 131 8.50 6.48 -14.87
N TYR A 132 7.80 5.91 -13.87
CA TYR A 132 7.65 4.46 -13.66
C TYR A 132 8.98 3.68 -13.52
N ARG A 133 10.07 4.33 -13.11
CA ARG A 133 11.36 3.68 -12.84
C ARG A 133 11.31 2.82 -11.57
N LEU A 134 10.47 3.22 -10.61
CA LEU A 134 10.17 2.42 -9.43
C LEU A 134 9.06 1.42 -9.74
N LEU A 135 9.20 0.21 -9.22
CA LEU A 135 8.10 -0.75 -9.19
C LEU A 135 7.00 -0.25 -8.25
N HIS A 136 5.77 -0.73 -8.47
CA HIS A 136 4.62 -0.38 -7.63
C HIS A 136 4.93 -0.51 -6.13
N GLY A 137 5.46 -1.65 -5.69
CA GLY A 137 5.77 -1.86 -4.27
C GLY A 137 6.90 -0.98 -3.73
N GLU A 138 7.86 -0.58 -4.58
CA GLU A 138 8.91 0.36 -4.19
C GLU A 138 8.33 1.77 -3.97
N ALA A 139 7.43 2.21 -4.84
CA ALA A 139 6.75 3.49 -4.67
C ALA A 139 5.75 3.46 -3.49
N LEU A 140 5.05 2.33 -3.32
CA LEU A 140 4.13 2.13 -2.20
C LEU A 140 4.85 2.14 -0.86
N SER A 141 6.02 1.51 -0.75
CA SER A 141 6.79 1.50 0.52
C SER A 141 7.22 2.89 0.97
N ILE A 142 7.59 3.77 0.04
CA ILE A 142 7.84 5.20 0.34
C ILE A 142 6.53 5.88 0.75
N GLY A 143 5.42 5.57 0.08
CA GLY A 143 4.10 6.06 0.44
C GLY A 143 3.67 5.61 1.84
N MET A 144 3.98 4.38 2.23
CA MET A 144 3.73 3.87 3.59
C MET A 144 4.61 4.57 4.62
N ALA A 145 5.91 4.79 4.32
CA ALA A 145 6.78 5.58 5.20
C ALA A 145 6.24 7.00 5.43
N ALA A 146 5.68 7.64 4.37
CA ALA A 146 4.98 8.91 4.51
C ALA A 146 3.76 8.82 5.46
N MET A 147 2.97 7.73 5.35
CA MET A 147 1.76 7.58 6.16
C MET A 147 2.06 7.28 7.62
N VAL A 148 3.04 6.42 7.93
CA VAL A 148 3.40 6.17 9.34
C VAL A 148 3.99 7.43 10.00
N LEU A 149 4.80 8.20 9.28
CA LEU A 149 5.32 9.49 9.75
C LEU A 149 4.18 10.48 9.99
N LEU A 150 3.23 10.59 9.07
CA LEU A 150 2.05 11.44 9.21
C LEU A 150 1.17 10.99 10.38
N SER A 151 0.95 9.67 10.53
CA SER A 151 0.15 9.11 11.63
C SER A 151 0.77 9.39 12.99
N ALA A 152 2.10 9.29 13.12
CA ALA A 152 2.83 9.65 14.33
C ALA A 152 2.74 11.15 14.63
N ARG A 153 2.95 12.03 13.63
CA ARG A 153 2.81 13.48 13.76
C ARG A 153 1.41 13.92 14.20
N LEU A 154 0.38 13.20 13.78
CA LEU A 154 -1.00 13.44 14.19
C LEU A 154 -1.39 12.78 15.52
N GLY A 155 -0.49 12.00 16.14
CA GLY A 155 -0.70 11.32 17.42
C GLY A 155 -1.60 10.09 17.36
N TYR A 156 -1.79 9.49 16.18
CA TYR A 156 -2.55 8.25 15.98
C TYR A 156 -1.71 6.99 16.11
N MET A 157 -0.39 7.10 15.97
CA MET A 157 0.56 5.99 16.06
C MET A 157 1.75 6.43 16.92
N SER A 158 2.38 5.52 17.66
CA SER A 158 3.62 5.83 18.37
C SER A 158 4.81 5.90 17.39
N GLU A 159 5.83 6.67 17.75
CA GLU A 159 7.08 6.74 16.97
C GLU A 159 7.75 5.37 16.86
N GLU A 160 7.67 4.55 17.92
CA GLU A 160 8.20 3.19 17.95
C GLU A 160 7.52 2.28 16.91
N GLU A 161 6.18 2.32 16.82
CA GLU A 161 5.44 1.56 15.82
C GLU A 161 5.73 2.06 14.40
N ALA A 162 5.81 3.38 14.19
CA ALA A 162 6.18 3.96 12.91
C ALA A 162 7.58 3.51 12.45
N GLU A 163 8.53 3.47 13.39
CA GLU A 163 9.88 2.96 13.13
C GLU A 163 9.89 1.46 12.81
N ARG A 164 9.09 0.64 13.52
CA ARG A 164 8.95 -0.80 13.24
C ARG A 164 8.46 -1.04 11.81
N VAL A 165 7.42 -0.33 11.39
CA VAL A 165 6.88 -0.45 10.02
C VAL A 165 7.94 -0.06 8.99
N THR A 166 8.60 1.07 9.18
CA THR A 166 9.66 1.54 8.28
C THR A 166 10.80 0.53 8.17
N LYS A 167 11.30 0.02 9.31
CA LYS A 167 12.35 -1.00 9.37
C LYS A 167 11.96 -2.30 8.67
N LEU A 168 10.68 -2.70 8.76
CA LEU A 168 10.23 -3.93 8.08
C LEU A 168 10.31 -3.78 6.56
N TYR A 169 9.92 -2.62 6.00
CA TYR A 169 10.12 -2.34 4.57
C TYR A 169 11.59 -2.35 4.18
N GLU A 170 12.47 -1.75 4.98
CA GLU A 170 13.93 -1.74 4.74
C GLU A 170 14.53 -3.16 4.78
N ARG A 171 14.11 -4.00 5.73
CA ARG A 171 14.54 -5.41 5.82
C ARG A 171 14.15 -6.24 4.60
N VAL A 172 13.03 -5.93 3.98
CA VAL A 172 12.60 -6.53 2.70
C VAL A 172 13.47 -6.05 1.53
N GLY A 173 14.20 -4.96 1.70
CA GLY A 173 14.99 -4.31 0.64
C GLY A 173 14.18 -3.28 -0.17
N LEU A 174 13.12 -2.75 0.40
CA LEU A 174 12.29 -1.70 -0.21
C LEU A 174 12.72 -0.30 0.25
N PRO A 175 12.67 0.71 -0.61
CA PRO A 175 13.00 2.07 -0.24
C PRO A 175 11.93 2.67 0.68
N THR A 176 12.37 3.43 1.68
CA THR A 176 11.50 4.18 2.61
C THR A 176 11.71 5.68 2.50
N ARG A 177 12.62 6.10 1.60
CA ARG A 177 12.92 7.50 1.32
C ARG A 177 12.74 7.80 -0.16
N ILE A 178 12.39 9.04 -0.47
CA ILE A 178 12.28 9.52 -1.84
C ILE A 178 13.67 9.59 -2.46
N PRO A 179 13.93 8.89 -3.57
CA PRO A 179 15.21 8.94 -4.26
C PRO A 179 15.61 10.37 -4.69
N ASP A 180 16.89 10.70 -4.63
CA ASP A 180 17.41 12.05 -4.92
C ASP A 180 17.10 12.55 -6.35
N TYR A 181 16.89 11.62 -7.30
CA TYR A 181 16.53 11.98 -8.68
C TYR A 181 15.06 12.40 -8.85
N ILE A 182 14.24 12.25 -7.80
CA ILE A 182 12.84 12.69 -7.81
C ILE A 182 12.75 14.11 -7.25
N ASP A 183 12.24 15.02 -8.06
CA ASP A 183 11.94 16.39 -7.63
C ASP A 183 10.77 16.39 -6.65
N ARG A 184 11.04 16.69 -5.38
CA ARG A 184 10.03 16.74 -4.31
C ARG A 184 8.97 17.80 -4.54
N GLU A 185 9.32 18.94 -5.18
CA GLU A 185 8.35 19.97 -5.51
C GLU A 185 7.39 19.51 -6.61
N ALA A 186 7.91 18.84 -7.62
CA ALA A 186 7.09 18.22 -8.65
C ALA A 186 6.17 17.14 -8.06
N LEU A 187 6.65 16.40 -7.07
CA LEU A 187 5.86 15.39 -6.34
C LEU A 187 4.72 16.05 -5.55
N VAL A 188 5.00 17.11 -4.79
CA VAL A 188 3.95 17.86 -4.06
C VAL A 188 2.91 18.39 -5.05
N LYS A 189 3.34 19.03 -6.15
CA LYS A 189 2.43 19.51 -7.18
C LYS A 189 1.58 18.38 -7.77
N LYS A 190 2.17 17.19 -8.00
CA LYS A 190 1.46 16.02 -8.53
C LYS A 190 0.37 15.55 -7.59
N LEU A 191 0.62 15.52 -6.28
CA LEU A 191 -0.37 15.14 -5.27
C LEU A 191 -1.66 15.97 -5.38
N TYR A 192 -1.54 17.27 -5.65
CA TYR A 192 -2.70 18.18 -5.74
C TYR A 192 -3.35 18.24 -7.13
N THR A 193 -2.75 17.62 -8.16
CA THR A 193 -3.34 17.53 -9.51
C THR A 193 -4.11 16.24 -9.75
N ASP A 194 -4.08 15.28 -8.82
CA ASP A 194 -4.79 14.01 -8.95
C ASP A 194 -6.30 14.17 -8.63
N LYS A 195 -7.13 13.31 -9.24
CA LYS A 195 -8.60 13.26 -9.09
C LYS A 195 -9.10 13.04 -7.65
N LYS A 196 -8.20 12.72 -6.71
CA LYS A 196 -8.51 12.53 -5.27
C LYS A 196 -8.65 13.84 -4.49
N VAL A 197 -8.38 14.98 -5.11
CA VAL A 197 -8.62 16.30 -4.52
C VAL A 197 -10.12 16.59 -4.57
N ARG A 198 -10.82 16.39 -3.45
CA ARG A 198 -12.21 16.83 -3.26
C ARG A 198 -12.20 18.19 -2.57
N ASP A 199 -12.87 19.18 -3.15
CA ASP A 199 -12.95 20.55 -2.60
C ASP A 199 -11.56 21.20 -2.38
N GLY A 200 -10.58 20.91 -3.25
CA GLY A 200 -9.22 21.44 -3.14
C GLY A 200 -8.36 20.81 -2.02
N LYS A 201 -8.85 19.77 -1.33
CA LYS A 201 -8.14 19.12 -0.24
C LYS A 201 -7.77 17.68 -0.57
N LEU A 202 -6.50 17.38 -0.36
CA LEU A 202 -5.97 16.02 -0.48
C LEU A 202 -6.33 15.21 0.77
N ARG A 203 -6.83 13.98 0.57
CA ARG A 203 -7.28 13.11 1.65
C ARG A 203 -6.35 11.90 1.80
N PHE A 204 -6.08 11.54 3.04
CA PHE A 204 -5.23 10.41 3.39
C PHE A 204 -5.93 9.45 4.35
N VAL A 205 -5.72 8.16 4.16
CA VAL A 205 -6.00 7.14 5.14
C VAL A 205 -4.90 7.19 6.19
N ILE A 206 -5.26 7.18 7.47
CA ILE A 206 -4.34 7.33 8.59
C ILE A 206 -4.34 6.04 9.40
N GLU A 207 -3.16 5.54 9.74
CA GLU A 207 -2.99 4.38 10.61
C GLU A 207 -3.27 4.75 12.05
N LYS A 208 -3.89 3.80 12.79
CA LYS A 208 -4.12 3.90 14.24
C LYS A 208 -3.32 2.82 14.95
N GLY A 209 -1.99 2.94 14.87
CA GLY A 209 -1.09 1.86 15.25
C GLY A 209 -1.06 0.73 14.21
N ILE A 210 -0.22 -0.28 14.45
CA ILE A 210 -0.09 -1.45 13.57
C ILE A 210 -1.36 -2.31 13.67
N GLY A 211 -1.98 -2.61 12.53
CA GLY A 211 -3.14 -3.49 12.43
C GLY A 211 -4.49 -2.78 12.50
N ASP A 212 -4.51 -1.45 12.51
CA ASP A 212 -5.75 -0.67 12.53
C ASP A 212 -5.61 0.66 11.79
N VAL A 213 -6.71 1.21 11.31
CA VAL A 213 -6.81 2.50 10.65
C VAL A 213 -7.88 3.36 11.31
N VAL A 214 -7.73 4.68 11.22
CA VAL A 214 -8.67 5.62 11.85
C VAL A 214 -9.97 5.68 11.05
N GLU A 215 -11.08 5.39 11.70
CA GLU A 215 -12.41 5.75 11.25
C GLU A 215 -12.79 7.12 11.85
N PHE A 216 -12.80 8.18 11.04
CA PHE A 216 -13.04 9.56 11.51
C PHE A 216 -14.51 9.84 11.81
N SER A 217 -15.39 9.13 11.13
CA SER A 217 -16.85 9.10 11.37
C SER A 217 -17.40 7.85 10.67
N PRO A 218 -18.66 7.43 10.89
CA PRO A 218 -19.19 6.21 10.30
C PRO A 218 -18.93 6.11 8.80
N ASN A 219 -18.18 5.08 8.37
CA ASN A 219 -17.75 4.81 6.99
C ASN A 219 -16.86 5.91 6.35
N VAL A 220 -16.14 6.71 7.13
CA VAL A 220 -15.21 7.73 6.63
C VAL A 220 -13.79 7.41 7.12
N TYR A 221 -12.94 6.93 6.25
CA TYR A 221 -11.59 6.44 6.57
C TYR A 221 -10.47 7.34 6.06
N ALA A 222 -10.77 8.33 5.22
CA ALA A 222 -9.78 9.30 4.79
C ALA A 222 -10.10 10.71 5.30
N LYS A 223 -9.06 11.41 5.77
CA LYS A 223 -9.14 12.76 6.32
C LYS A 223 -8.42 13.75 5.41
N PRO A 224 -8.98 14.94 5.18
CA PRO A 224 -8.25 16.01 4.54
C PRO A 224 -7.07 16.46 5.42
N ILE A 225 -5.90 16.64 4.81
CA ILE A 225 -4.68 17.09 5.47
C ILE A 225 -4.30 18.45 4.87
N GLU A 226 -3.84 19.35 5.72
CA GLU A 226 -3.35 20.68 5.28
C GLU A 226 -2.12 20.52 4.40
N GLU A 227 -2.05 21.34 3.34
CA GLU A 227 -0.97 21.27 2.34
C GLU A 227 0.42 21.44 2.98
N SER A 228 0.54 22.35 3.96
CA SER A 228 1.79 22.58 4.67
C SER A 228 2.32 21.31 5.34
N LEU A 229 1.45 20.55 6.02
CA LEU A 229 1.84 19.32 6.68
C LEU A 229 2.18 18.20 5.68
N ALA A 230 1.37 18.04 4.62
CA ALA A 230 1.66 17.06 3.57
C ALA A 230 3.00 17.36 2.88
N ARG A 231 3.29 18.64 2.61
CA ARG A 231 4.57 19.10 2.08
C ARG A 231 5.72 18.81 3.03
N GLU A 232 5.57 19.11 4.33
CA GLU A 232 6.58 18.84 5.35
C GLU A 232 6.98 17.36 5.37
N ILE A 233 5.99 16.45 5.37
CA ILE A 233 6.22 15.00 5.30
C ILE A 233 7.02 14.62 4.05
N ILE A 234 6.66 15.13 2.88
CA ILE A 234 7.36 14.83 1.62
C ILE A 234 8.81 15.36 1.62
N MET A 235 9.05 16.51 2.25
CA MET A 235 10.40 17.09 2.31
C MET A 235 11.32 16.37 3.30
N GLU A 236 10.76 15.70 4.31
CA GLU A 236 11.50 14.92 5.31
C GLU A 236 11.95 13.54 4.77
N LEU A 237 11.21 12.96 3.83
CA LEU A 237 11.51 11.67 3.19
C LEU A 237 12.50 11.80 2.04
#